data_16ffc6c2e40fc286ee0251eb1000b5d1
#
_entry.id   16ffc6c2e40fc286ee0251eb1000b5d1
#
_cell.length_a   1.000
_cell.length_b   1.000
_cell.length_c   1.000
_cell.angle_alpha   90.00
_cell.angle_beta   90.00
_cell.angle_gamma   90.00
#
_symmetry.space_group_name_H-M   'P 1'
#
loop_
_entity.id
_entity.type
_entity.pdbx_description
1 polymer ?
#
loop_
_entity_poly.entity_id
_entity_poly.type
_entity_poly.pdbx_seq_one_letter_code
_entity_poly.pdbx_strand_id
1 'polypeptide(L)'
;MLSCQQCSAHIEIKHGRRPKFCSGKCRQRAHRERRSQIERLKSLSVGRWVRASGKRPVMVDGSAASSTNPATWASFAEVQSGAGDGFGVVLDGSGLGCYDFDNCFDGGVLKPAVREFIAGIAYPIVYVERSMSGNGLHVFVEAEKQRGFRRDGVEFYSWGRFIRMTLDSFKL
;
A
#
# COMPACT_ATOMS: atom_id res chain seq x y z
N MET A 1 -25.19 4.62 -7.94
CA MET A 1 -25.45 3.18 -7.75
C MET A 1 -24.33 2.59 -6.90
N LEU A 2 -24.63 1.65 -5.99
CA LEU A 2 -23.63 1.00 -5.15
C LEU A 2 -23.21 -0.33 -5.81
N SER A 3 -21.90 -0.54 -5.99
CA SER A 3 -21.35 -1.76 -6.58
C SER A 3 -20.51 -2.54 -5.59
N CYS A 4 -20.53 -3.86 -5.70
CA CYS A 4 -19.73 -4.76 -4.89
C CYS A 4 -18.23 -4.55 -5.16
N GLN A 5 -17.46 -4.27 -4.12
CA GLN A 5 -16.01 -4.07 -4.25
C GLN A 5 -15.24 -5.32 -4.71
N GLN A 6 -15.90 -6.51 -4.69
CA GLN A 6 -15.27 -7.77 -5.09
C GLN A 6 -15.62 -8.21 -6.52
N CYS A 7 -16.88 -8.07 -6.95
CA CYS A 7 -17.34 -8.59 -8.23
C CYS A 7 -18.06 -7.56 -9.10
N SER A 8 -18.06 -6.30 -8.67
CA SER A 8 -18.70 -5.16 -9.36
C SER A 8 -20.23 -5.30 -9.56
N ALA A 9 -20.86 -6.36 -9.08
CA ALA A 9 -22.30 -6.51 -9.14
C ALA A 9 -23.01 -5.38 -8.38
N HIS A 10 -24.17 -4.96 -8.88
CA HIS A 10 -25.00 -3.98 -8.21
C HIS A 10 -25.44 -4.49 -6.82
N ILE A 11 -25.45 -3.59 -5.84
CA ILE A 11 -25.92 -3.89 -4.48
C ILE A 11 -27.16 -3.06 -4.20
N GLU A 12 -28.25 -3.73 -3.83
CA GLU A 12 -29.43 -3.07 -3.32
C GLU A 12 -29.19 -2.55 -1.89
N ILE A 13 -29.52 -1.27 -1.66
CA ILE A 13 -29.43 -0.67 -0.33
C ILE A 13 -30.69 -1.04 0.46
N LYS A 14 -30.51 -1.89 1.48
CA LYS A 14 -31.59 -2.26 2.41
C LYS A 14 -31.33 -1.55 3.76
N HIS A 15 -32.37 -0.94 4.31
CA HIS A 15 -32.35 -0.33 5.67
C HIS A 15 -31.23 0.71 5.90
N GLY A 16 -30.88 1.54 4.92
CA GLY A 16 -29.93 2.65 5.07
C GLY A 16 -28.46 2.25 5.19
N ARG A 17 -28.12 0.95 5.27
CA ARG A 17 -26.74 0.46 5.31
C ARG A 17 -26.16 0.43 3.89
N ARG A 18 -24.91 0.91 3.75
CA ARG A 18 -24.15 0.85 2.50
C ARG A 18 -23.13 -0.30 2.56
N PRO A 19 -23.49 -1.53 2.21
CA PRO A 19 -22.57 -2.66 2.26
C PRO A 19 -21.49 -2.55 1.18
N LYS A 20 -20.26 -2.94 1.51
CA LYS A 20 -19.14 -2.99 0.56
C LYS A 20 -19.19 -4.20 -0.38
N PHE A 21 -19.91 -5.26 0.00
CA PHE A 21 -19.97 -6.53 -0.73
C PHE A 21 -21.42 -6.99 -0.90
N CYS A 22 -21.72 -7.59 -2.06
CA CYS A 22 -23.06 -8.12 -2.38
C CYS A 22 -23.42 -9.37 -1.56
N SER A 23 -22.42 -10.08 -1.03
CA SER A 23 -22.62 -11.34 -0.30
C SER A 23 -21.50 -11.65 0.69
N GLY A 24 -21.74 -12.61 1.60
CA GLY A 24 -20.72 -13.17 2.48
C GLY A 24 -19.57 -13.83 1.70
N LYS A 25 -19.87 -14.49 0.58
CA LYS A 25 -18.85 -15.08 -0.32
C LYS A 25 -17.90 -14.02 -0.86
N CYS A 26 -18.41 -12.88 -1.34
CA CYS A 26 -17.58 -11.79 -1.85
C CYS A 26 -16.73 -11.17 -0.75
N ARG A 27 -17.26 -11.00 0.46
CA ARG A 27 -16.51 -10.52 1.62
C ARG A 27 -15.35 -11.46 1.98
N GLN A 28 -15.60 -12.76 2.03
CA GLN A 28 -14.58 -13.77 2.33
C GLN A 28 -13.50 -13.84 1.25
N ARG A 29 -13.91 -13.74 -0.03
CA ARG A 29 -12.96 -13.69 -1.16
C ARG A 29 -12.06 -12.47 -1.08
N ALA A 30 -12.62 -11.28 -0.87
CA ALA A 30 -11.85 -10.06 -0.68
C ALA A 30 -10.86 -10.15 0.50
N HIS A 31 -11.29 -10.75 1.61
CA HIS A 31 -10.43 -10.97 2.77
C HIS A 31 -9.25 -11.90 2.46
N ARG A 32 -9.50 -13.01 1.75
CA ARG A 32 -8.44 -13.97 1.36
C ARG A 32 -7.44 -13.33 0.40
N GLU A 33 -7.92 -12.61 -0.62
CA GLU A 33 -7.07 -11.91 -1.59
C GLU A 33 -6.18 -10.87 -0.89
N ARG A 34 -6.74 -10.04 -0.02
CA ARG A 34 -5.98 -9.07 0.77
C ARG A 34 -4.91 -9.75 1.62
N ARG A 35 -5.27 -10.83 2.32
CA ARG A 35 -4.32 -11.58 3.14
C ARG A 35 -3.17 -12.14 2.30
N SER A 36 -3.47 -12.73 1.15
CA SER A 36 -2.46 -13.25 0.22
C SER A 36 -1.52 -12.16 -0.28
N GLN A 37 -2.03 -10.98 -0.64
CA GLN A 37 -1.23 -9.85 -1.07
C GLN A 37 -0.30 -9.34 0.04
N ILE A 38 -0.81 -9.23 1.27
CA ILE A 38 0.00 -8.82 2.42
C ILE A 38 1.11 -9.84 2.71
N GLU A 39 0.81 -11.14 2.65
CA GLU A 39 1.85 -12.17 2.85
C GLU A 39 2.91 -12.13 1.74
N ARG A 40 2.51 -11.89 0.48
CA ARG A 40 3.47 -11.69 -0.62
C ARG A 40 4.34 -10.45 -0.39
N LEU A 41 3.75 -9.33 0.02
CA LEU A 41 4.51 -8.12 0.36
C LEU A 41 5.52 -8.41 1.48
N LYS A 42 5.11 -9.09 2.55
CA LYS A 42 6.00 -9.47 3.66
C LYS A 42 7.14 -10.37 3.21
N SER A 43 6.89 -11.32 2.30
CA SER A 43 7.93 -12.22 1.78
C SER A 43 8.98 -11.48 0.96
N LEU A 44 8.58 -10.40 0.27
CA LEU A 44 9.48 -9.54 -0.50
C LEU A 44 10.16 -8.45 0.34
N SER A 45 9.79 -8.30 1.60
CA SER A 45 10.27 -7.22 2.50
C SER A 45 10.75 -7.74 3.86
N VAL A 46 11.27 -8.96 3.89
CA VAL A 46 11.79 -9.57 5.13
C VAL A 46 12.87 -8.69 5.76
N GLY A 47 12.68 -8.37 7.06
CA GLY A 47 13.65 -7.57 7.81
C GLY A 47 13.79 -6.09 7.38
N ARG A 48 12.86 -5.57 6.57
CA ARG A 48 12.91 -4.20 6.04
C ARG A 48 11.79 -3.29 6.55
N TRP A 49 11.33 -3.54 7.77
CA TRP A 49 10.26 -2.77 8.37
C TRP A 49 10.79 -1.81 9.41
N VAL A 50 10.14 -0.67 9.56
CA VAL A 50 10.44 0.33 10.58
C VAL A 50 9.13 0.89 11.13
N ARG A 51 9.18 1.41 12.34
CA ARG A 51 8.08 2.20 12.88
C ARG A 51 8.03 3.57 12.20
N ALA A 52 6.97 4.31 12.43
CA ALA A 52 6.78 5.64 11.89
C ALA A 52 6.29 6.61 12.97
N SER A 53 6.80 7.84 12.93
CA SER A 53 6.28 8.99 13.65
C SER A 53 5.91 10.06 12.62
N GLY A 54 4.62 10.21 12.34
CA GLY A 54 4.15 10.94 11.17
C GLY A 54 4.69 10.31 9.88
N LYS A 55 5.41 11.09 9.08
CA LYS A 55 6.06 10.63 7.83
C LYS A 55 7.52 10.21 8.00
N ARG A 56 8.06 10.24 9.23
CA ARG A 56 9.47 9.89 9.49
C ARG A 56 9.62 8.46 9.96
N PRO A 57 10.61 7.71 9.44
CA PRO A 57 10.93 6.39 9.93
C PRO A 57 11.60 6.50 11.32
N VAL A 58 11.19 5.64 12.24
CA VAL A 58 11.81 5.46 13.56
C VAL A 58 11.97 3.97 13.85
N MET A 59 12.91 3.63 14.71
CA MET A 59 13.08 2.26 15.22
C MET A 59 11.93 1.89 16.17
N VAL A 60 11.88 0.65 16.60
CA VAL A 60 10.84 0.14 17.53
C VAL A 60 10.88 0.87 18.86
N ASP A 61 12.04 1.33 19.31
CA ASP A 61 12.25 2.09 20.54
C ASP A 61 12.01 3.62 20.38
N GLY A 62 11.76 4.09 19.16
CA GLY A 62 11.53 5.51 18.84
C GLY A 62 12.76 6.30 18.41
N SER A 63 13.95 5.72 18.47
CA SER A 63 15.16 6.32 17.89
C SER A 63 15.06 6.47 16.38
N ALA A 64 15.88 7.34 15.77
CA ALA A 64 15.82 7.61 14.34
C ALA A 64 16.19 6.35 13.51
N ALA A 65 15.35 5.99 12.54
CA ALA A 65 15.68 4.97 11.57
C ALA A 65 16.11 5.61 10.23
N SER A 66 16.92 4.85 9.48
CA SER A 66 17.43 5.27 8.18
C SER A 66 16.85 4.39 7.07
N SER A 67 16.49 4.99 5.93
CA SER A 67 16.08 4.24 4.73
C SER A 67 17.25 3.57 3.98
N THR A 68 18.49 3.74 4.46
CA THR A 68 19.70 3.20 3.83
C THR A 68 20.60 2.42 4.80
N ASN A 69 20.24 2.37 6.10
CA ASN A 69 20.99 1.61 7.10
C ASN A 69 20.17 0.41 7.62
N PRO A 70 20.46 -0.82 7.17
CA PRO A 70 19.71 -2.01 7.58
C PRO A 70 19.75 -2.30 9.09
N ALA A 71 20.77 -1.83 9.82
CA ALA A 71 20.85 -2.00 11.28
C ALA A 71 19.73 -1.30 12.06
N THR A 72 18.98 -0.38 11.40
CA THR A 72 17.85 0.34 11.99
C THR A 72 16.49 -0.27 11.63
N TRP A 73 16.46 -1.37 10.87
CA TRP A 73 15.25 -2.02 10.43
C TRP A 73 14.88 -3.22 11.32
N ALA A 74 13.66 -3.67 11.22
CA ALA A 74 13.11 -4.76 12.00
C ALA A 74 12.27 -5.70 11.14
N SER A 75 11.79 -6.79 11.72
CA SER A 75 10.79 -7.65 11.09
C SER A 75 9.40 -7.02 11.13
N PHE A 76 8.49 -7.51 10.28
CA PHE A 76 7.09 -7.08 10.31
C PHE A 76 6.43 -7.35 11.68
N ALA A 77 6.81 -8.43 12.36
CA ALA A 77 6.25 -8.77 13.67
C ALA A 77 6.63 -7.73 14.74
N GLU A 78 7.89 -7.29 14.76
CA GLU A 78 8.39 -6.33 15.73
C GLU A 78 7.75 -4.94 15.58
N VAL A 79 7.49 -4.50 14.34
CA VAL A 79 6.89 -3.18 14.10
C VAL A 79 5.38 -3.11 14.33
N GLN A 80 4.72 -4.21 14.73
CA GLN A 80 3.30 -4.20 15.08
C GLN A 80 3.03 -3.40 16.37
N SER A 81 4.03 -3.24 17.22
CA SER A 81 4.00 -2.43 18.44
C SER A 81 5.27 -1.59 18.55
N GLY A 82 5.32 -0.66 19.49
CA GLY A 82 6.48 0.19 19.73
C GLY A 82 6.16 1.67 19.55
N ALA A 83 7.20 2.48 19.50
CA ALA A 83 7.11 3.94 19.43
C ALA A 83 6.47 4.44 18.12
N GLY A 84 5.98 5.68 18.15
CA GLY A 84 5.36 6.33 17.00
C GLY A 84 3.88 5.94 16.81
N ASP A 85 3.35 6.26 15.64
CA ASP A 85 1.91 6.20 15.33
C ASP A 85 1.58 5.27 14.15
N GLY A 86 2.57 4.48 13.67
CA GLY A 86 2.41 3.53 12.58
C GLY A 86 3.71 2.83 12.22
N PHE A 87 3.75 2.27 11.03
CA PHE A 87 4.91 1.57 10.49
C PHE A 87 4.96 1.68 8.96
N GLY A 88 6.02 1.20 8.37
CA GLY A 88 6.16 1.12 6.93
C GLY A 88 7.34 0.26 6.52
N VAL A 89 7.55 0.16 5.23
CA VAL A 89 8.58 -0.66 4.61
C VAL A 89 9.68 0.22 4.01
N VAL A 90 10.91 -0.27 4.08
CA VAL A 90 12.05 0.34 3.40
C VAL A 90 12.27 -0.36 2.06
N LEU A 91 12.39 0.42 1.01
CA LEU A 91 12.79 -0.04 -0.32
C LEU A 91 14.32 0.04 -0.40
N ASP A 92 14.96 -1.11 -0.48
CA ASP A 92 16.43 -1.26 -0.45
C ASP A 92 17.04 -1.69 -1.80
N GLY A 93 16.19 -1.86 -2.81
CA GLY A 93 16.58 -2.31 -4.13
C GLY A 93 16.50 -3.82 -4.35
N SER A 94 16.02 -4.58 -3.36
CA SER A 94 15.96 -6.04 -3.41
C SER A 94 14.53 -6.51 -3.74
N GLY A 95 14.11 -6.36 -4.99
CA GLY A 95 12.89 -6.98 -5.53
C GLY A 95 11.57 -6.27 -5.20
N LEU A 96 11.57 -5.14 -4.48
CA LEU A 96 10.36 -4.39 -4.16
C LEU A 96 10.47 -2.93 -4.59
N GLY A 97 9.51 -2.46 -5.38
CA GLY A 97 9.32 -1.06 -5.74
C GLY A 97 7.94 -0.55 -5.33
N CYS A 98 7.75 0.76 -5.37
CA CYS A 98 6.48 1.40 -5.08
C CYS A 98 6.26 2.59 -6.02
N TYR A 99 5.10 2.63 -6.65
CA TYR A 99 4.54 3.84 -7.23
C TYR A 99 3.70 4.54 -6.15
N ASP A 100 4.01 5.81 -5.91
CA ASP A 100 3.28 6.69 -4.99
C ASP A 100 2.50 7.70 -5.83
N PHE A 101 1.18 7.62 -5.74
CA PHE A 101 0.24 8.48 -6.47
C PHE A 101 -0.35 9.51 -5.52
N ASP A 102 -0.05 10.78 -5.74
CA ASP A 102 -0.67 11.88 -5.00
C ASP A 102 -1.98 12.32 -5.67
N ASN A 103 -2.95 12.74 -4.83
CA ASN A 103 -4.23 13.32 -5.27
C ASN A 103 -4.92 12.54 -6.40
N CYS A 104 -4.93 11.21 -6.28
CA CYS A 104 -5.41 10.32 -7.33
C CYS A 104 -6.91 10.04 -7.32
N PHE A 105 -7.65 10.59 -6.35
CA PHE A 105 -9.10 10.43 -6.25
C PHE A 105 -9.85 11.74 -6.51
N ASP A 106 -11.06 11.61 -7.08
CA ASP A 106 -12.04 12.66 -7.21
C ASP A 106 -13.37 12.14 -6.62
N GLY A 107 -13.91 12.83 -5.60
CA GLY A 107 -15.09 12.37 -4.89
C GLY A 107 -14.98 10.91 -4.36
N GLY A 108 -13.77 10.43 -4.05
CA GLY A 108 -13.52 9.06 -3.61
C GLY A 108 -13.41 8.02 -4.74
N VAL A 109 -13.54 8.44 -6.01
CA VAL A 109 -13.40 7.62 -7.21
C VAL A 109 -12.00 7.80 -7.78
N LEU A 110 -11.33 6.70 -8.13
CA LEU A 110 -10.00 6.74 -8.77
C LEU A 110 -10.09 7.42 -10.14
N LYS A 111 -9.28 8.46 -10.34
CA LYS A 111 -9.23 9.22 -11.60
C LYS A 111 -8.92 8.31 -12.80
N PRO A 112 -9.59 8.50 -13.96
CA PRO A 112 -9.38 7.65 -15.13
C PRO A 112 -7.92 7.58 -15.58
N ALA A 113 -7.22 8.71 -15.64
CA ALA A 113 -5.80 8.76 -16.03
C ALA A 113 -4.89 7.95 -15.10
N VAL A 114 -5.17 7.94 -13.77
CA VAL A 114 -4.42 7.12 -12.82
C VAL A 114 -4.70 5.63 -13.02
N ARG A 115 -5.97 5.28 -13.27
CA ARG A 115 -6.35 3.89 -13.59
C ARG A 115 -5.64 3.39 -14.85
N GLU A 116 -5.59 4.21 -15.89
CA GLU A 116 -4.90 3.90 -17.14
C GLU A 116 -3.39 3.73 -16.92
N PHE A 117 -2.77 4.64 -16.16
CA PHE A 117 -1.36 4.53 -15.80
C PHE A 117 -1.07 3.22 -15.08
N ILE A 118 -1.88 2.87 -14.07
CA ILE A 118 -1.70 1.63 -13.30
C ILE A 118 -1.88 0.40 -14.20
N ALA A 119 -2.85 0.41 -15.12
CA ALA A 119 -3.04 -0.68 -16.09
C ALA A 119 -1.85 -0.86 -17.05
N GLY A 120 -1.07 0.21 -17.29
CA GLY A 120 0.15 0.20 -18.11
C GLY A 120 1.43 -0.17 -17.33
N ILE A 121 1.37 -0.43 -16.02
CA ILE A 121 2.54 -0.83 -15.24
C ILE A 121 2.98 -2.24 -15.69
N ALA A 122 4.22 -2.34 -16.18
CA ALA A 122 4.78 -3.61 -16.68
C ALA A 122 5.21 -4.58 -15.56
N TYR A 123 5.38 -4.08 -14.34
CA TYR A 123 5.82 -4.89 -13.19
C TYR A 123 4.65 -5.62 -12.55
N PRO A 124 4.84 -6.85 -12.03
CA PRO A 124 3.82 -7.54 -11.25
C PRO A 124 3.41 -6.74 -10.02
N ILE A 125 2.13 -6.41 -9.92
CA ILE A 125 1.58 -5.71 -8.76
C ILE A 125 1.49 -6.69 -7.58
N VAL A 126 2.07 -6.31 -6.45
CA VAL A 126 2.13 -7.09 -5.21
C VAL A 126 0.99 -6.71 -4.27
N TYR A 127 0.85 -5.40 -4.05
CA TYR A 127 -0.11 -4.87 -3.09
C TYR A 127 -0.48 -3.43 -3.45
N VAL A 128 -1.73 -3.07 -3.19
CA VAL A 128 -2.21 -1.70 -3.38
C VAL A 128 -2.95 -1.24 -2.15
N GLU A 129 -2.62 -0.05 -1.66
CA GLU A 129 -3.29 0.56 -0.52
C GLU A 129 -3.56 2.04 -0.73
N ARG A 130 -4.51 2.58 0.03
CA ARG A 130 -4.66 4.04 0.16
C ARG A 130 -3.55 4.60 1.02
N SER A 131 -2.99 5.74 0.63
CA SER A 131 -2.03 6.48 1.45
C SER A 131 -2.70 7.05 2.73
N MET A 132 -1.89 7.52 3.68
CA MET A 132 -2.37 8.11 4.93
C MET A 132 -3.37 9.27 4.74
N SER A 133 -3.21 10.06 3.68
CA SER A 133 -4.14 11.16 3.39
C SER A 133 -5.52 10.69 2.95
N GLY A 134 -5.66 9.40 2.58
CA GLY A 134 -6.86 8.85 1.97
C GLY A 134 -7.07 9.28 0.51
N ASN A 135 -6.27 10.20 0.00
CA ASN A 135 -6.41 10.76 -1.35
C ASN A 135 -5.28 10.35 -2.31
N GLY A 136 -4.36 9.51 -1.86
CA GLY A 136 -3.29 8.91 -2.65
C GLY A 136 -3.33 7.40 -2.64
N LEU A 137 -2.52 6.76 -3.49
CA LEU A 137 -2.31 5.31 -3.55
C LEU A 137 -0.84 4.98 -3.51
N HIS A 138 -0.49 3.92 -2.78
CA HIS A 138 0.76 3.20 -2.93
C HIS A 138 0.50 1.92 -3.72
N VAL A 139 1.19 1.76 -4.85
CA VAL A 139 1.12 0.55 -5.67
C VAL A 139 2.47 -0.14 -5.59
N PHE A 140 2.56 -1.17 -4.75
CA PHE A 140 3.77 -1.98 -4.61
C PHE A 140 3.89 -2.99 -5.73
N VAL A 141 5.09 -3.08 -6.29
CA VAL A 141 5.41 -3.94 -7.45
C VAL A 141 6.69 -4.73 -7.20
N GLU A 142 6.83 -5.87 -7.89
CA GLU A 142 8.12 -6.55 -7.97
C GLU A 142 9.04 -5.79 -8.92
N ALA A 143 10.07 -5.16 -8.38
CA ALA A 143 11.04 -4.40 -9.16
C ALA A 143 12.40 -4.39 -8.49
N GLU A 144 13.43 -4.69 -9.26
CA GLU A 144 14.82 -4.56 -8.83
C GLU A 144 15.24 -3.09 -8.72
N LYS A 145 16.41 -2.86 -8.12
CA LYS A 145 16.97 -1.51 -7.98
C LYS A 145 17.09 -0.81 -9.32
N GLN A 146 16.45 0.33 -9.44
CA GLN A 146 16.54 1.18 -10.62
C GLN A 146 16.36 2.65 -10.27
N ARG A 147 16.61 3.51 -11.26
CA ARG A 147 16.39 4.95 -11.10
C ARG A 147 14.91 5.25 -10.86
N GLY A 148 14.61 5.95 -9.77
CA GLY A 148 13.29 6.51 -9.52
C GLY A 148 12.96 7.68 -10.46
N PHE A 149 11.68 8.03 -10.51
CA PHE A 149 11.21 9.23 -11.20
C PHE A 149 10.11 9.93 -10.40
N ARG A 150 9.87 11.19 -10.75
CA ARG A 150 8.75 11.99 -10.25
C ARG A 150 8.19 12.79 -11.42
N ARG A 151 6.91 12.58 -11.74
CA ARG A 151 6.21 13.32 -12.80
C ARG A 151 4.70 13.21 -12.62
N ASP A 152 3.97 14.28 -12.96
CA ASP A 152 2.49 14.30 -13.06
C ASP A 152 1.75 13.74 -11.84
N GLY A 153 2.28 13.98 -10.62
CA GLY A 153 1.70 13.48 -9.37
C GLY A 153 1.95 11.98 -9.12
N VAL A 154 2.87 11.36 -9.87
CA VAL A 154 3.32 9.98 -9.68
C VAL A 154 4.81 9.97 -9.40
N GLU A 155 5.19 9.29 -8.33
CA GLU A 155 6.58 9.02 -7.99
C GLU A 155 6.82 7.51 -8.03
N PHE A 156 7.99 7.08 -8.49
CA PHE A 156 8.42 5.69 -8.42
C PHE A 156 9.72 5.57 -7.65
N TYR A 157 9.77 4.61 -6.75
CA TYR A 157 10.93 4.29 -5.95
C TYR A 157 11.14 2.79 -5.87
N SER A 158 12.39 2.34 -5.94
CA SER A 158 12.77 0.96 -5.64
C SER A 158 13.93 0.86 -4.64
N TRP A 159 14.53 2.02 -4.27
CA TRP A 159 15.70 2.06 -3.39
C TRP A 159 15.77 3.34 -2.56
N GLY A 160 16.33 3.22 -1.33
CA GLY A 160 16.64 4.35 -0.46
C GLY A 160 15.42 5.13 0.05
N ARG A 161 14.24 4.51 0.03
CA ARG A 161 12.98 5.16 0.38
C ARG A 161 12.24 4.39 1.46
N PHE A 162 11.73 5.09 2.46
CA PHE A 162 10.72 4.60 3.39
C PHE A 162 9.33 4.92 2.83
N ILE A 163 8.46 3.90 2.78
CA ILE A 163 7.04 4.05 2.43
C ILE A 163 6.22 3.73 3.68
N ARG A 164 5.53 4.76 4.20
CA ARG A 164 4.61 4.56 5.32
C ARG A 164 3.38 3.79 4.87
N MET A 165 3.04 2.73 5.57
CA MET A 165 1.93 1.86 5.23
C MET A 165 0.69 2.13 6.09
N THR A 166 -0.47 1.89 5.50
CA THR A 166 -1.78 2.00 6.15
C THR A 166 -2.45 0.64 6.32
N LEU A 167 -2.12 -0.32 5.47
CA LEU A 167 -2.83 -1.60 5.26
C LEU A 167 -4.32 -1.41 4.88
N ASP A 168 -4.72 -0.20 4.47
CA ASP A 168 -6.04 0.06 3.85
C ASP A 168 -6.00 -0.34 2.37
N SER A 169 -6.16 -1.65 2.14
CA SER A 169 -6.05 -2.22 0.80
C SER A 169 -7.08 -1.64 -0.16
N PHE A 170 -6.62 -1.26 -1.36
CA PHE A 170 -7.44 -0.76 -2.44
C PHE A 170 -7.52 -1.79 -3.57
N LYS A 171 -8.73 -2.03 -4.08
CA LYS A 171 -8.95 -2.88 -5.25
C LYS A 171 -9.00 -2.02 -6.51
N LEU A 172 -8.13 -2.31 -7.46
CA LEU A 172 -8.07 -1.69 -8.79
C LEU A 172 -9.26 -2.08 -9.67
#